data_d7e7f9f8dbfc4aa2b30c70974c579206
#
_entry.id   d7e7f9f8dbfc4aa2b30c70974c579206
#
_cell.length_a   1.000
_cell.length_b   1.000
_cell.length_c   1.000
_cell.angle_alpha   90.00
_cell.angle_beta   90.00
_cell.angle_gamma   90.00
#
_symmetry.space_group_name_H-M   'P 1'
#
loop_
_entity.id
_entity.type
_entity.pdbx_description
1 polymer ?
#
loop_
_entity_poly.entity_id
_entity_poly.type
_entity_poly.pdbx_seq_one_letter_code
_entity_poly.pdbx_strand_id
1 'polypeptide(L)'
;MTDIRQKPAWRDLGRLAAQMNRARVDSMFAHDPQRAERFTLSAAGITLDYSKQRVDQAVMDALGRLADAQQFDAAREALFAGAPINNSEGRAAWHMALRRPADAPLHDEVHEVRAEMAAFVDDVRRGRWVGYTGAPISDVVNIGIGGSDLGPRLICDALAQLRQRIHCHFVANVDPADLDDTLIRMDPERTLFIVTSKSFGTAETLANASVARQWLLDNGAAEADISKHFVAVSTNREAVRAFGIERMFGFWDWVGGRFSLWSAVGISIALGLGMDVFEDMLAGAHAMDEHFQNAPLGENLPAALALIGVWNNNFLGLPSHVVVPYAQRLVALPAFLQQLEMESNGKSVTRDGEASRVETVPTVWGSVGTNAQHAFFQMLHQGVLAADVDFVLPLSGAEASNDERERQRIANCIAQAEALMTGRDTNALVDELTAEGLSGWALEQRLAARRFDGNRPSSMILMDRLDAHHLGALLAAYEHKVFVQGVVWNINSFDQWGVELGKTMAGQLLGELEGRVESVEHDASTAALLARVRRAWAQPDE
;
A
#
# COMPACT_ATOMS: atom_id res chain seq x y z
N MET A 1 -0.18 7.57 29.01
CA MET A 1 1.30 7.82 28.90
C MET A 1 1.61 9.32 28.91
N THR A 2 2.87 9.70 29.20
CA THR A 2 3.31 11.11 29.15
C THR A 2 3.35 11.57 27.69
N ASP A 3 2.97 12.83 27.40
CA ASP A 3 3.08 13.44 26.06
C ASP A 3 4.47 13.19 25.47
N ILE A 4 4.54 12.60 24.29
CA ILE A 4 5.79 12.22 23.61
C ILE A 4 6.77 13.39 23.50
N ARG A 5 6.27 14.63 23.32
CA ARG A 5 7.08 15.85 23.22
C ARG A 5 7.82 16.20 24.52
N GLN A 6 7.42 15.64 25.64
CA GLN A 6 8.08 15.82 26.95
C GLN A 6 9.23 14.83 27.14
N LYS A 7 9.36 13.80 26.29
CA LYS A 7 10.45 12.83 26.38
C LYS A 7 11.78 13.49 26.01
N PRO A 8 12.86 13.19 26.72
CA PRO A 8 14.20 13.76 26.41
C PRO A 8 14.63 13.52 24.96
N ALA A 9 14.42 12.29 24.44
CA ALA A 9 14.77 11.94 23.07
C ALA A 9 14.04 12.79 22.02
N TRP A 10 12.77 13.14 22.24
CA TRP A 10 12.01 14.05 21.35
C TRP A 10 12.62 15.45 21.32
N ARG A 11 12.99 15.98 22.48
CA ARG A 11 13.62 17.29 22.58
C ARG A 11 15.02 17.32 21.95
N ASP A 12 15.76 16.21 22.09
CA ASP A 12 17.07 16.04 21.45
C ASP A 12 16.94 16.07 19.93
N LEU A 13 15.96 15.34 19.37
CA LEU A 13 15.65 15.36 17.95
C LEU A 13 15.26 16.76 17.46
N GLY A 14 14.48 17.52 18.22
CA GLY A 14 14.17 18.92 17.88
C GLY A 14 15.41 19.82 17.80
N ARG A 15 16.42 19.59 18.65
CA ARG A 15 17.71 20.31 18.59
C ARG A 15 18.53 19.90 17.37
N LEU A 16 18.59 18.58 17.09
CA LEU A 16 19.26 18.04 15.91
C LEU A 16 18.62 18.51 14.61
N ALA A 17 17.31 18.63 14.56
CA ALA A 17 16.59 19.14 13.39
C ALA A 17 17.00 20.58 13.03
N ALA A 18 17.20 21.44 14.02
CA ALA A 18 17.69 22.79 13.78
C ALA A 18 19.10 22.84 13.15
N GLN A 19 19.93 21.83 13.43
CA GLN A 19 21.25 21.66 12.80
C GLN A 19 21.10 21.09 11.38
N MET A 20 20.31 20.01 11.23
CA MET A 20 20.10 19.32 9.96
C MET A 20 19.39 20.18 8.92
N ASN A 21 18.54 21.11 9.32
CA ASN A 21 17.90 22.05 8.40
C ASN A 21 18.89 23.03 7.74
N ARG A 22 20.09 23.20 8.31
CA ARG A 22 21.17 24.02 7.75
C ARG A 22 22.21 23.18 7.01
N ALA A 23 22.21 21.86 7.20
CA ALA A 23 23.16 20.95 6.59
C ALA A 23 22.72 20.59 5.16
N ARG A 24 23.70 20.35 4.30
CA ARG A 24 23.47 19.83 2.95
C ARG A 24 23.93 18.37 2.88
N VAL A 25 23.11 17.53 2.27
CA VAL A 25 23.41 16.10 2.14
C VAL A 25 24.68 15.85 1.31
N ASP A 26 24.88 16.60 0.22
CA ASP A 26 26.11 16.52 -0.59
C ASP A 26 27.37 16.81 0.24
N SER A 27 27.31 17.81 1.12
CA SER A 27 28.41 18.12 2.04
C SER A 27 28.64 17.03 3.08
N MET A 28 27.60 16.32 3.52
CA MET A 28 27.74 15.17 4.43
C MET A 28 28.55 14.05 3.80
N PHE A 29 28.40 13.78 2.49
CA PHE A 29 29.22 12.80 1.77
C PHE A 29 30.69 13.25 1.69
N ALA A 30 30.94 14.54 1.51
CA ALA A 30 32.29 15.07 1.47
C ALA A 30 33.05 14.90 2.84
N HIS A 31 32.30 14.96 3.95
CA HIS A 31 32.85 14.80 5.30
C HIS A 31 32.92 13.34 5.77
N ASP A 32 32.10 12.46 5.21
CA ASP A 32 32.04 11.04 5.54
C ASP A 32 32.03 10.18 4.25
N PRO A 33 33.21 9.78 3.75
CA PRO A 33 33.32 8.93 2.57
C PRO A 33 32.67 7.55 2.70
N GLN A 34 32.45 7.07 3.94
CA GLN A 34 31.79 5.78 4.22
C GLN A 34 30.28 5.93 4.44
N ARG A 35 29.74 7.12 4.21
CA ARG A 35 28.32 7.42 4.46
C ARG A 35 27.37 6.46 3.75
N ALA A 36 27.64 6.13 2.50
CA ALA A 36 26.81 5.20 1.74
C ALA A 36 26.77 3.80 2.39
N GLU A 37 27.92 3.28 2.83
CA GLU A 37 28.02 2.00 3.51
C GLU A 37 27.31 2.03 4.88
N ARG A 38 27.52 3.09 5.66
CA ARG A 38 26.95 3.24 7.01
C ARG A 38 25.43 3.35 7.03
N PHE A 39 24.85 4.01 6.03
CA PHE A 39 23.41 4.24 5.94
C PHE A 39 22.76 3.37 4.85
N THR A 40 23.22 2.12 4.76
CA THR A 40 22.62 1.07 3.93
C THR A 40 22.39 -0.17 4.78
N LEU A 41 21.16 -0.72 4.68
CA LEU A 41 20.77 -1.96 5.34
C LEU A 41 20.21 -2.92 4.29
N SER A 42 20.45 -4.22 4.46
CA SER A 42 19.94 -5.25 3.56
C SER A 42 19.31 -6.40 4.34
N ALA A 43 18.14 -6.85 3.90
CA ALA A 43 17.44 -8.00 4.47
C ALA A 43 16.48 -8.61 3.43
N ALA A 44 16.37 -9.93 3.39
CA ALA A 44 15.42 -10.67 2.55
C ALA A 44 15.41 -10.22 1.07
N GLY A 45 16.60 -9.91 0.50
CA GLY A 45 16.75 -9.44 -0.89
C GLY A 45 16.29 -8.01 -1.14
N ILE A 46 16.02 -7.26 -0.09
CA ILE A 46 15.73 -5.82 -0.12
C ILE A 46 16.91 -5.05 0.46
N THR A 47 17.38 -4.01 -0.24
CA THR A 47 18.40 -3.10 0.26
C THR A 47 17.84 -1.69 0.35
N LEU A 48 17.92 -1.09 1.53
CA LEU A 48 17.54 0.29 1.82
C LEU A 48 18.82 1.14 1.92
N ASP A 49 19.10 1.96 0.92
CA ASP A 49 20.07 3.04 0.99
C ASP A 49 19.37 4.35 1.37
N TYR A 50 19.56 4.79 2.60
CA TYR A 50 19.06 6.07 3.10
C TYR A 50 20.15 7.11 3.31
N SER A 51 21.31 6.90 2.68
CA SER A 51 22.46 7.82 2.76
C SER A 51 22.15 9.22 2.23
N LYS A 52 21.14 9.36 1.36
CA LYS A 52 20.67 10.66 0.85
C LYS A 52 19.57 11.31 1.71
N GLN A 53 19.24 10.73 2.86
CA GLN A 53 18.41 11.37 3.88
C GLN A 53 19.21 12.39 4.69
N ARG A 54 18.54 13.40 5.24
CA ARG A 54 19.18 14.41 6.14
C ARG A 54 19.34 13.87 7.55
N VAL A 55 20.13 12.81 7.69
CA VAL A 55 20.45 12.13 8.95
C VAL A 55 21.94 11.97 9.12
N ASP A 56 22.39 11.93 10.37
CA ASP A 56 23.71 11.47 10.78
C ASP A 56 23.55 10.42 11.90
N GLN A 57 24.65 9.91 12.41
CA GLN A 57 24.60 8.89 13.48
C GLN A 57 23.93 9.43 14.75
N ALA A 58 24.12 10.72 15.07
CA ALA A 58 23.50 11.31 16.26
C ALA A 58 21.95 11.37 16.14
N VAL A 59 21.45 11.64 14.94
CA VAL A 59 20.01 11.59 14.63
C VAL A 59 19.48 10.16 14.76
N MET A 60 20.15 9.17 14.15
CA MET A 60 19.72 7.77 14.22
C MET A 60 19.75 7.24 15.65
N ASP A 61 20.78 7.56 16.43
CA ASP A 61 20.85 7.21 17.84
C ASP A 61 19.72 7.86 18.68
N ALA A 62 19.37 9.10 18.38
CA ALA A 62 18.28 9.79 19.07
C ALA A 62 16.89 9.21 18.69
N LEU A 63 16.71 8.82 17.43
CA LEU A 63 15.52 8.10 16.97
C LEU A 63 15.39 6.71 17.64
N GLY A 64 16.52 6.01 17.79
CA GLY A 64 16.56 4.75 18.55
C GLY A 64 16.15 4.96 20.00
N ARG A 65 16.72 5.95 20.69
CA ARG A 65 16.29 6.28 22.07
C ARG A 65 14.82 6.69 22.17
N LEU A 66 14.26 7.29 21.12
CA LEU A 66 12.83 7.60 21.09
C LEU A 66 11.98 6.32 20.99
N ALA A 67 12.36 5.38 20.13
CA ALA A 67 11.70 4.07 20.01
C ALA A 67 11.76 3.28 21.32
N ASP A 68 12.93 3.24 21.97
CA ASP A 68 13.11 2.62 23.30
C ASP A 68 12.22 3.27 24.35
N ALA A 69 12.15 4.60 24.36
CA ALA A 69 11.29 5.35 25.28
C ALA A 69 9.78 5.11 25.02
N GLN A 70 9.42 4.60 23.86
CA GLN A 70 8.08 4.16 23.47
C GLN A 70 7.89 2.63 23.61
N GLN A 71 8.86 1.94 24.23
CA GLN A 71 8.82 0.50 24.51
C GLN A 71 8.70 -0.35 23.22
N PHE A 72 9.46 0.00 22.20
CA PHE A 72 9.41 -0.66 20.90
C PHE A 72 9.59 -2.18 21.00
N ASP A 73 10.59 -2.67 21.74
CA ASP A 73 10.87 -4.11 21.84
C ASP A 73 9.69 -4.87 22.47
N ALA A 74 9.11 -4.35 23.55
CA ALA A 74 7.94 -4.95 24.18
C ALA A 74 6.70 -4.94 23.25
N ALA A 75 6.52 -3.89 22.45
CA ALA A 75 5.45 -3.81 21.48
C ALA A 75 5.68 -4.82 20.33
N ARG A 76 6.93 -4.98 19.87
CA ARG A 76 7.33 -5.97 18.86
C ARG A 76 7.08 -7.40 19.34
N GLU A 77 7.50 -7.72 20.56
CA GLU A 77 7.22 -9.01 21.20
C GLU A 77 5.70 -9.28 21.29
N ALA A 78 4.92 -8.29 21.72
CA ALA A 78 3.47 -8.40 21.81
C ALA A 78 2.81 -8.63 20.44
N LEU A 79 3.30 -7.97 19.38
CA LEU A 79 2.85 -8.17 18.00
C LEU A 79 3.03 -9.62 17.57
N PHE A 80 4.24 -10.17 17.70
CA PHE A 80 4.55 -11.54 17.29
C PHE A 80 3.95 -12.61 18.17
N ALA A 81 3.68 -12.30 19.43
CA ALA A 81 2.97 -13.18 20.36
C ALA A 81 1.44 -13.23 20.12
N GLY A 82 0.91 -12.41 19.22
CA GLY A 82 -0.54 -12.34 18.98
C GLY A 82 -1.31 -11.70 20.12
N ALA A 83 -0.68 -10.82 20.91
CA ALA A 83 -1.36 -10.09 21.96
C ALA A 83 -2.44 -9.16 21.39
N PRO A 84 -3.48 -8.77 22.15
CA PRO A 84 -4.57 -7.92 21.69
C PRO A 84 -4.13 -6.45 21.55
N ILE A 85 -3.16 -6.19 20.66
CA ILE A 85 -2.56 -4.86 20.45
C ILE A 85 -3.48 -3.88 19.73
N ASN A 86 -4.50 -4.35 19.03
CA ASN A 86 -5.60 -3.51 18.54
C ASN A 86 -6.57 -3.25 19.70
N ASN A 87 -6.21 -2.28 20.54
CA ASN A 87 -6.86 -2.05 21.79
C ASN A 87 -8.27 -1.46 21.68
N SER A 88 -8.61 -0.74 20.62
CA SER A 88 -9.93 -0.15 20.41
C SER A 88 -10.98 -1.19 20.00
N GLU A 89 -10.56 -2.34 19.45
CA GLU A 89 -11.41 -3.46 19.08
C GLU A 89 -11.18 -4.71 19.96
N GLY A 90 -10.20 -4.66 20.87
CA GLY A 90 -9.93 -5.73 21.86
C GLY A 90 -9.40 -7.03 21.23
N ARG A 91 -8.68 -6.96 20.11
CA ARG A 91 -8.20 -8.14 19.37
C ARG A 91 -6.74 -8.03 18.94
N ALA A 92 -6.16 -9.16 18.57
CA ALA A 92 -4.82 -9.20 17.99
C ALA A 92 -4.79 -8.55 16.60
N ALA A 93 -3.61 -8.17 16.16
CA ALA A 93 -3.30 -7.86 14.78
C ALA A 93 -2.13 -8.76 14.36
N TRP A 94 -2.45 -9.96 13.87
CA TRP A 94 -1.48 -11.07 13.83
C TRP A 94 -1.28 -11.64 12.42
N HIS A 95 -1.32 -10.75 11.44
CA HIS A 95 -1.16 -11.08 10.01
C HIS A 95 0.15 -11.81 9.69
N MET A 96 1.23 -11.66 10.50
CA MET A 96 2.47 -12.43 10.34
C MET A 96 2.25 -13.94 10.52
N ALA A 97 1.25 -14.37 11.31
CA ALA A 97 0.92 -15.78 11.46
C ALA A 97 0.49 -16.43 10.15
N LEU A 98 -0.08 -15.65 9.20
CA LEU A 98 -0.54 -16.12 7.90
C LEU A 98 0.60 -16.57 6.98
N ARG A 99 1.83 -16.12 7.21
CA ARG A 99 2.97 -16.35 6.33
C ARG A 99 4.06 -17.23 6.95
N ARG A 100 3.78 -17.78 8.13
CA ARG A 100 4.67 -18.77 8.76
C ARG A 100 4.74 -20.05 7.91
N PRO A 101 5.90 -20.73 7.88
CA PRO A 101 6.04 -22.03 7.20
C PRO A 101 5.18 -23.12 7.86
N ALA A 102 4.88 -24.17 7.11
CA ALA A 102 3.95 -25.22 7.50
C ALA A 102 4.41 -26.05 8.72
N ASP A 103 5.69 -26.08 9.00
CA ASP A 103 6.31 -26.80 10.12
C ASP A 103 6.45 -25.94 11.39
N ALA A 104 6.08 -24.66 11.32
CA ALA A 104 6.08 -23.79 12.50
C ALA A 104 4.99 -24.23 13.48
N PRO A 105 5.30 -24.42 14.78
CA PRO A 105 4.29 -24.70 15.79
C PRO A 105 3.36 -23.48 15.88
N LEU A 106 2.08 -23.68 15.82
CA LEU A 106 0.97 -22.74 15.87
C LEU A 106 0.24 -22.62 14.51
N HIS A 107 -1.07 -22.86 14.55
CA HIS A 107 -2.10 -22.58 13.55
C HIS A 107 -2.38 -23.65 12.50
N ASP A 108 -2.78 -24.83 12.97
CA ASP A 108 -3.38 -25.85 12.11
C ASP A 108 -4.48 -25.25 11.22
N GLU A 109 -5.29 -24.31 11.78
CA GLU A 109 -6.36 -23.63 11.03
C GLU A 109 -5.88 -22.82 9.81
N VAL A 110 -4.72 -22.14 9.91
CA VAL A 110 -4.17 -21.36 8.76
C VAL A 110 -3.72 -22.32 7.67
N HIS A 111 -3.09 -23.43 8.07
CA HIS A 111 -2.64 -24.46 7.12
C HIS A 111 -3.80 -25.21 6.50
N GLU A 112 -4.89 -25.47 7.24
CA GLU A 112 -6.11 -26.09 6.71
C GLU A 112 -6.72 -25.21 5.61
N VAL A 113 -6.92 -23.90 5.86
CA VAL A 113 -7.45 -22.97 4.85
C VAL A 113 -6.52 -22.88 3.64
N ARG A 114 -5.20 -22.84 3.86
CA ARG A 114 -4.21 -22.82 2.77
C ARG A 114 -4.25 -24.10 1.93
N ALA A 115 -4.42 -25.25 2.56
CA ALA A 115 -4.59 -26.53 1.88
C ALA A 115 -5.90 -26.60 1.08
N GLU A 116 -7.01 -26.07 1.64
CA GLU A 116 -8.28 -25.92 0.92
C GLU A 116 -8.15 -25.02 -0.30
N MET A 117 -7.45 -23.88 -0.17
CA MET A 117 -7.13 -23.01 -1.30
C MET A 117 -6.32 -23.74 -2.36
N ALA A 118 -5.26 -24.45 -1.97
CA ALA A 118 -4.41 -25.19 -2.91
C ALA A 118 -5.19 -26.26 -3.68
N ALA A 119 -6.06 -27.02 -3.02
CA ALA A 119 -6.91 -28.01 -3.67
C ALA A 119 -7.87 -27.36 -4.67
N PHE A 120 -8.53 -26.27 -4.30
CA PHE A 120 -9.44 -25.55 -5.19
C PHE A 120 -8.71 -24.93 -6.39
N VAL A 121 -7.57 -24.28 -6.15
CA VAL A 121 -6.72 -23.71 -7.20
C VAL A 121 -6.29 -24.79 -8.19
N ASP A 122 -5.89 -25.96 -7.71
CA ASP A 122 -5.51 -27.10 -8.56
C ASP A 122 -6.70 -27.60 -9.40
N ASP A 123 -7.91 -27.67 -8.81
CA ASP A 123 -9.13 -28.05 -9.52
C ASP A 123 -9.47 -27.07 -10.64
N VAL A 124 -9.43 -25.77 -10.37
CA VAL A 124 -9.73 -24.74 -11.37
C VAL A 124 -8.65 -24.72 -12.46
N ARG A 125 -7.35 -24.74 -12.08
CA ARG A 125 -6.24 -24.65 -13.03
C ARG A 125 -6.11 -25.87 -13.93
N ARG A 126 -6.51 -27.06 -13.45
CA ARG A 126 -6.55 -28.28 -14.25
C ARG A 126 -7.87 -28.48 -15.00
N GLY A 127 -8.83 -27.57 -14.86
CA GLY A 127 -10.14 -27.64 -15.52
C GLY A 127 -11.04 -28.76 -14.95
N ARG A 128 -10.86 -29.15 -13.68
CA ARG A 128 -11.80 -30.03 -12.96
C ARG A 128 -12.96 -29.23 -12.38
N TRP A 129 -12.73 -27.99 -11.99
CA TRP A 129 -13.78 -27.04 -11.69
C TRP A 129 -14.24 -26.37 -12.99
N VAL A 130 -15.52 -26.50 -13.32
CA VAL A 130 -16.06 -26.10 -14.61
C VAL A 130 -17.31 -25.23 -14.43
N GLY A 131 -17.58 -24.37 -15.42
CA GLY A 131 -18.78 -23.56 -15.48
C GLY A 131 -20.05 -24.38 -15.75
N TYR A 132 -21.19 -23.69 -15.90
CA TYR A 132 -22.51 -24.32 -16.03
C TYR A 132 -22.65 -25.18 -17.29
N THR A 133 -21.91 -24.89 -18.35
CA THR A 133 -21.90 -25.70 -19.60
C THR A 133 -20.89 -26.84 -19.56
N GLY A 134 -20.09 -26.93 -18.52
CA GLY A 134 -18.94 -27.86 -18.44
C GLY A 134 -17.65 -27.30 -19.04
N ALA A 135 -17.63 -26.04 -19.46
CA ALA A 135 -16.43 -25.36 -19.93
C ALA A 135 -15.45 -25.05 -18.78
N PRO A 136 -14.14 -25.23 -18.98
CA PRO A 136 -13.16 -24.89 -17.96
C PRO A 136 -13.08 -23.35 -17.78
N ILE A 137 -12.87 -22.91 -16.54
CA ILE A 137 -12.70 -21.50 -16.18
C ILE A 137 -11.43 -20.94 -16.85
N SER A 138 -11.55 -19.76 -17.44
CA SER A 138 -10.46 -18.96 -18.03
C SER A 138 -10.29 -17.59 -17.38
N ASP A 139 -11.36 -17.05 -16.81
CA ASP A 139 -11.39 -15.71 -16.24
C ASP A 139 -11.89 -15.75 -14.79
N VAL A 140 -11.22 -15.01 -13.93
CA VAL A 140 -11.55 -14.85 -12.52
C VAL A 140 -11.76 -13.36 -12.27
N VAL A 141 -12.94 -13.00 -11.77
CA VAL A 141 -13.28 -11.62 -11.40
C VAL A 141 -13.33 -11.51 -9.88
N ASN A 142 -12.35 -10.84 -9.29
CA ASN A 142 -12.35 -10.54 -7.86
C ASN A 142 -13.20 -9.29 -7.60
N ILE A 143 -14.31 -9.45 -6.90
CA ILE A 143 -15.19 -8.36 -6.47
C ILE A 143 -14.90 -8.08 -5.00
N GLY A 144 -14.24 -6.95 -4.74
CA GLY A 144 -13.83 -6.55 -3.39
C GLY A 144 -13.25 -5.15 -3.37
N ILE A 145 -13.27 -4.46 -2.25
CA ILE A 145 -12.83 -3.07 -2.11
C ILE A 145 -11.74 -2.92 -1.04
N GLY A 146 -10.88 -1.94 -1.18
CA GLY A 146 -9.81 -1.65 -0.23
C GLY A 146 -8.82 -2.81 -0.13
N GLY A 147 -8.61 -3.35 1.07
CA GLY A 147 -7.69 -4.47 1.29
C GLY A 147 -8.06 -5.77 0.55
N SER A 148 -9.33 -5.91 0.15
CA SER A 148 -9.81 -7.04 -0.66
C SER A 148 -9.49 -6.90 -2.16
N ASP A 149 -8.98 -5.75 -2.59
CA ASP A 149 -8.62 -5.42 -3.98
C ASP A 149 -7.14 -5.08 -4.13
N LEU A 150 -6.67 -4.04 -3.41
CA LEU A 150 -5.40 -3.38 -3.67
C LEU A 150 -4.19 -4.32 -3.60
N GLY A 151 -4.13 -5.20 -2.60
CA GLY A 151 -3.05 -6.16 -2.45
C GLY A 151 -3.05 -7.22 -3.56
N PRO A 152 -4.14 -7.98 -3.74
CA PRO A 152 -4.24 -8.96 -4.82
C PRO A 152 -4.03 -8.38 -6.22
N ARG A 153 -4.59 -7.21 -6.52
CA ARG A 153 -4.38 -6.49 -7.79
C ARG A 153 -2.91 -6.16 -8.00
N LEU A 154 -2.25 -5.58 -6.99
CA LEU A 154 -0.82 -5.24 -7.06
C LEU A 154 0.03 -6.47 -7.42
N ILE A 155 -0.19 -7.60 -6.76
CA ILE A 155 0.60 -8.83 -7.02
C ILE A 155 0.32 -9.38 -8.41
N CYS A 156 -0.97 -9.48 -8.81
CA CYS A 156 -1.34 -9.97 -10.14
C CYS A 156 -0.78 -9.11 -11.27
N ASP A 157 -0.74 -7.79 -11.09
CA ASP A 157 -0.17 -6.85 -12.07
C ASP A 157 1.36 -6.89 -12.07
N ALA A 158 1.97 -6.91 -10.87
CA ALA A 158 3.42 -6.94 -10.73
C ALA A 158 4.04 -8.20 -11.36
N LEU A 159 3.36 -9.33 -11.24
CA LEU A 159 3.84 -10.63 -11.70
C LEU A 159 3.07 -11.17 -12.92
N ALA A 160 2.45 -10.27 -13.70
CA ALA A 160 1.60 -10.65 -14.84
C ALA A 160 2.32 -11.51 -15.90
N GLN A 161 3.66 -11.47 -15.97
CA GLN A 161 4.45 -12.35 -16.85
C GLN A 161 4.41 -13.83 -16.43
N LEU A 162 4.07 -14.14 -15.17
CA LEU A 162 3.89 -15.52 -14.68
C LEU A 162 2.48 -16.06 -14.96
N ARG A 163 1.58 -15.21 -15.48
CA ARG A 163 0.22 -15.58 -15.82
C ARG A 163 0.21 -16.69 -16.87
N GLN A 164 -0.61 -17.68 -16.64
CA GLN A 164 -0.76 -18.81 -17.55
C GLN A 164 -2.14 -18.77 -18.24
N ARG A 165 -3.02 -19.72 -17.92
CA ARG A 165 -4.32 -19.89 -18.59
C ARG A 165 -5.45 -19.05 -17.98
N ILE A 166 -5.31 -18.65 -16.70
CA ILE A 166 -6.36 -17.93 -15.98
C ILE A 166 -6.01 -16.46 -15.91
N HIS A 167 -6.96 -15.61 -16.29
CA HIS A 167 -6.84 -14.16 -16.22
C HIS A 167 -7.63 -13.63 -15.03
N CYS A 168 -6.97 -12.85 -14.16
CA CYS A 168 -7.62 -12.19 -13.04
C CYS A 168 -7.99 -10.76 -13.40
N HIS A 169 -9.23 -10.40 -13.08
CA HIS A 169 -9.82 -9.07 -13.22
C HIS A 169 -10.27 -8.61 -11.84
N PHE A 170 -10.27 -7.32 -11.60
CA PHE A 170 -10.56 -6.75 -10.29
C PHE A 170 -11.61 -5.66 -10.42
N VAL A 171 -12.71 -5.82 -9.68
CA VAL A 171 -13.81 -4.87 -9.60
C VAL A 171 -13.94 -4.39 -8.16
N ALA A 172 -13.73 -3.11 -7.94
CA ALA A 172 -13.69 -2.51 -6.61
C ALA A 172 -14.63 -1.33 -6.43
N ASN A 173 -14.96 -0.61 -7.51
CA ASN A 173 -15.81 0.55 -7.46
C ASN A 173 -17.29 0.18 -7.64
N VAL A 174 -18.18 0.91 -6.96
CA VAL A 174 -19.63 0.80 -7.16
C VAL A 174 -20.11 1.54 -8.42
N ASP A 175 -19.25 2.35 -9.05
CA ASP A 175 -19.55 2.92 -10.36
C ASP A 175 -19.80 1.77 -11.35
N PRO A 176 -20.97 1.75 -12.02
CA PRO A 176 -21.33 0.68 -12.95
C PRO A 176 -20.26 0.41 -14.01
N ALA A 177 -19.54 1.43 -14.46
CA ALA A 177 -18.51 1.28 -15.48
C ALA A 177 -17.41 0.28 -15.11
N ASP A 178 -17.06 0.14 -13.81
CA ASP A 178 -16.00 -0.77 -13.37
C ASP A 178 -16.36 -2.24 -13.61
N LEU A 179 -17.60 -2.62 -13.31
CA LEU A 179 -18.10 -3.97 -13.56
C LEU A 179 -18.51 -4.16 -15.02
N ASP A 180 -19.25 -3.23 -15.63
CA ASP A 180 -19.81 -3.36 -16.97
C ASP A 180 -18.70 -3.49 -18.02
N ASP A 181 -17.67 -2.64 -17.96
CA ASP A 181 -16.50 -2.71 -18.85
C ASP A 181 -15.70 -4.01 -18.66
N THR A 182 -15.78 -4.61 -17.49
CA THR A 182 -15.19 -5.92 -17.22
C THR A 182 -16.03 -7.01 -17.86
N LEU A 183 -17.33 -7.05 -17.60
CA LEU A 183 -18.25 -8.10 -18.07
C LEU A 183 -18.39 -8.17 -19.58
N ILE A 184 -18.32 -7.04 -20.29
CA ILE A 184 -18.42 -7.00 -21.76
C ILE A 184 -17.32 -7.81 -22.46
N ARG A 185 -16.23 -8.09 -21.77
CA ARG A 185 -15.09 -8.86 -22.28
C ARG A 185 -15.07 -10.30 -21.80
N MET A 186 -16.01 -10.69 -20.92
CA MET A 186 -16.03 -12.00 -20.28
C MET A 186 -16.92 -12.98 -21.01
N ASP A 187 -16.54 -14.26 -20.96
CA ASP A 187 -17.37 -15.39 -21.37
C ASP A 187 -18.11 -15.92 -20.14
N PRO A 188 -19.45 -15.82 -20.06
CA PRO A 188 -20.21 -16.25 -18.89
C PRO A 188 -20.02 -17.74 -18.56
N GLU A 189 -19.75 -18.58 -19.55
CA GLU A 189 -19.53 -20.01 -19.35
C GLU A 189 -18.19 -20.33 -18.67
N ARG A 190 -17.24 -19.37 -18.70
CA ARG A 190 -15.83 -19.55 -18.29
C ARG A 190 -15.38 -18.58 -17.19
N THR A 191 -16.30 -17.79 -16.65
CA THR A 191 -15.98 -16.76 -15.64
C THR A 191 -16.31 -17.26 -14.26
N LEU A 192 -15.36 -17.11 -13.33
CA LEU A 192 -15.50 -17.36 -11.90
C LEU A 192 -15.44 -16.04 -11.13
N PHE A 193 -16.41 -15.76 -10.30
CA PHE A 193 -16.44 -14.59 -9.42
C PHE A 193 -15.97 -14.94 -8.01
N ILE A 194 -15.09 -14.13 -7.46
CA ILE A 194 -14.66 -14.21 -6.06
C ILE A 194 -15.25 -12.99 -5.34
N VAL A 195 -16.21 -13.23 -4.43
CA VAL A 195 -16.77 -12.15 -3.61
C VAL A 195 -15.96 -12.05 -2.31
N THR A 196 -15.13 -11.02 -2.23
CA THR A 196 -14.20 -10.82 -1.11
C THR A 196 -14.70 -9.72 -0.18
N SER A 197 -15.30 -10.12 0.94
CA SER A 197 -15.82 -9.20 1.96
C SER A 197 -15.80 -9.85 3.33
N LYS A 198 -15.06 -9.27 4.30
CA LYS A 198 -14.87 -9.84 5.64
C LYS A 198 -16.23 -10.16 6.31
N SER A 199 -17.12 -9.18 6.39
CA SER A 199 -18.45 -9.34 7.00
C SER A 199 -19.52 -9.85 6.04
N PHE A 200 -19.22 -9.97 4.76
CA PHE A 200 -20.18 -10.18 3.67
C PHE A 200 -21.35 -9.18 3.71
N GLY A 201 -21.04 -7.93 4.05
CA GLY A 201 -22.00 -6.85 4.25
C GLY A 201 -21.56 -5.52 3.66
N THR A 202 -20.43 -5.49 2.92
CA THR A 202 -19.95 -4.29 2.22
C THR A 202 -20.88 -3.97 1.05
N ALA A 203 -21.55 -2.82 1.11
CA ALA A 203 -22.63 -2.47 0.19
C ALA A 203 -22.16 -2.48 -1.28
N GLU A 204 -21.01 -1.87 -1.55
CA GLU A 204 -20.42 -1.77 -2.90
C GLU A 204 -20.10 -3.17 -3.46
N THR A 205 -19.51 -4.03 -2.64
CA THR A 205 -19.15 -5.41 -3.04
C THR A 205 -20.40 -6.23 -3.34
N LEU A 206 -21.44 -6.13 -2.50
CA LEU A 206 -22.68 -6.88 -2.70
C LEU A 206 -23.51 -6.34 -3.88
N ALA A 207 -23.49 -5.04 -4.13
CA ALA A 207 -24.12 -4.45 -5.32
C ALA A 207 -23.50 -5.04 -6.60
N ASN A 208 -22.18 -4.98 -6.74
CA ASN A 208 -21.48 -5.54 -7.89
C ASN A 208 -21.65 -7.06 -8.01
N ALA A 209 -21.60 -7.80 -6.89
CA ALA A 209 -21.82 -9.24 -6.89
C ALA A 209 -23.23 -9.61 -7.35
N SER A 210 -24.26 -8.82 -6.96
CA SER A 210 -25.66 -9.03 -7.38
C SER A 210 -25.85 -8.78 -8.88
N VAL A 211 -25.20 -7.74 -9.42
CA VAL A 211 -25.21 -7.47 -10.87
C VAL A 211 -24.50 -8.59 -11.64
N ALA A 212 -23.32 -9.02 -11.18
CA ALA A 212 -22.60 -10.14 -11.79
C ALA A 212 -23.40 -11.46 -11.77
N ARG A 213 -24.13 -11.69 -10.67
CA ARG A 213 -25.04 -12.86 -10.57
C ARG A 213 -26.20 -12.77 -11.58
N GLN A 214 -26.83 -11.61 -11.69
CA GLN A 214 -27.91 -11.42 -12.68
C GLN A 214 -27.37 -11.56 -14.10
N TRP A 215 -26.19 -11.03 -14.39
CA TRP A 215 -25.52 -11.19 -15.69
C TRP A 215 -25.34 -12.68 -16.07
N LEU A 216 -24.94 -13.55 -15.14
CA LEU A 216 -24.87 -15.00 -15.42
C LEU A 216 -26.21 -15.60 -15.74
N LEU A 217 -27.26 -15.24 -14.98
CA LEU A 217 -28.63 -15.74 -15.22
C LEU A 217 -29.18 -15.29 -16.59
N ASP A 218 -28.93 -14.03 -16.95
CA ASP A 218 -29.35 -13.46 -18.25
C ASP A 218 -28.62 -14.11 -19.44
N ASN A 219 -27.44 -14.72 -19.18
CA ASN A 219 -26.65 -15.45 -20.16
C ASN A 219 -26.85 -16.99 -20.12
N GLY A 220 -27.92 -17.46 -19.48
CA GLY A 220 -28.38 -18.84 -19.58
C GLY A 220 -27.97 -19.77 -18.45
N ALA A 221 -27.27 -19.29 -17.41
CA ALA A 221 -27.07 -20.07 -16.20
C ALA A 221 -28.37 -20.20 -15.41
N ALA A 222 -28.62 -21.34 -14.77
CA ALA A 222 -29.72 -21.51 -13.84
C ALA A 222 -29.30 -21.09 -12.40
N GLU A 223 -30.26 -20.86 -11.53
CA GLU A 223 -30.01 -20.57 -10.11
C GLU A 223 -29.11 -21.60 -9.43
N ALA A 224 -29.27 -22.87 -9.75
CA ALA A 224 -28.46 -23.96 -9.22
C ALA A 224 -26.98 -23.92 -9.71
N ASP A 225 -26.71 -23.18 -10.78
CA ASP A 225 -25.36 -23.07 -11.36
C ASP A 225 -24.53 -21.95 -10.73
N ILE A 226 -25.14 -21.07 -9.94
CA ILE A 226 -24.44 -19.97 -9.27
C ILE A 226 -23.26 -20.50 -8.43
N SER A 227 -23.43 -21.63 -7.74
CA SER A 227 -22.36 -22.26 -6.95
C SER A 227 -21.14 -22.71 -7.77
N LYS A 228 -21.28 -22.86 -9.10
CA LYS A 228 -20.16 -23.19 -10.00
C LYS A 228 -19.35 -21.95 -10.42
N HIS A 229 -19.97 -20.79 -10.35
CA HIS A 229 -19.40 -19.52 -10.82
C HIS A 229 -19.10 -18.52 -9.72
N PHE A 230 -19.46 -18.81 -8.47
CA PHE A 230 -19.18 -17.95 -7.34
C PHE A 230 -18.49 -18.69 -6.21
N VAL A 231 -17.45 -18.08 -5.69
CA VAL A 231 -16.82 -18.43 -4.42
C VAL A 231 -16.71 -17.18 -3.54
N ALA A 232 -16.65 -17.35 -2.23
CA ALA A 232 -16.54 -16.24 -1.31
C ALA A 232 -15.29 -16.31 -0.45
N VAL A 233 -14.77 -15.15 -0.08
CA VAL A 233 -13.77 -14.98 0.97
C VAL A 233 -14.39 -14.12 2.07
N SER A 234 -14.70 -14.74 3.20
CA SER A 234 -15.48 -14.08 4.26
C SER A 234 -15.32 -14.77 5.62
N THR A 235 -15.78 -14.10 6.69
CA THR A 235 -16.00 -14.71 8.01
C THR A 235 -17.48 -15.06 8.24
N ASN A 236 -18.40 -14.60 7.40
CA ASN A 236 -19.85 -14.73 7.57
C ASN A 236 -20.45 -15.81 6.66
N ARG A 237 -20.37 -17.07 7.10
CA ARG A 237 -20.86 -18.23 6.34
C ARG A 237 -22.37 -18.18 6.08
N GLU A 238 -23.16 -17.62 7.00
CA GLU A 238 -24.61 -17.55 6.85
C GLU A 238 -25.01 -16.61 5.70
N ALA A 239 -24.47 -15.40 5.68
CA ALA A 239 -24.71 -14.43 4.61
C ALA A 239 -24.22 -14.93 3.24
N VAL A 240 -23.07 -15.60 3.20
CA VAL A 240 -22.53 -16.23 1.98
C VAL A 240 -23.49 -17.27 1.41
N ARG A 241 -24.01 -18.16 2.26
CA ARG A 241 -25.00 -19.18 1.84
C ARG A 241 -26.33 -18.55 1.40
N ALA A 242 -26.78 -17.51 2.09
CA ALA A 242 -28.01 -16.80 1.71
C ALA A 242 -27.91 -16.14 0.33
N PHE A 243 -26.71 -15.76 -0.10
CA PHE A 243 -26.45 -15.25 -1.46
C PHE A 243 -26.47 -16.35 -2.54
N GLY A 244 -26.36 -17.63 -2.16
CA GLY A 244 -26.29 -18.78 -3.06
C GLY A 244 -24.90 -19.31 -3.33
N ILE A 245 -23.89 -18.88 -2.53
CA ILE A 245 -22.51 -19.34 -2.65
C ILE A 245 -22.28 -20.51 -1.66
N GLU A 246 -21.82 -21.64 -2.18
CA GLU A 246 -21.54 -22.83 -1.37
C GLU A 246 -20.09 -22.88 -0.90
N ARG A 247 -19.15 -22.48 -1.76
CA ARG A 247 -17.70 -22.52 -1.48
C ARG A 247 -17.24 -21.21 -0.86
N MET A 248 -16.76 -21.28 0.38
CA MET A 248 -16.24 -20.13 1.11
C MET A 248 -14.89 -20.46 1.71
N PHE A 249 -13.92 -19.56 1.53
CA PHE A 249 -12.63 -19.57 2.22
C PHE A 249 -12.68 -18.61 3.39
N GLY A 250 -12.38 -19.10 4.59
CA GLY A 250 -12.38 -18.32 5.82
C GLY A 250 -11.07 -17.57 6.06
N PHE A 251 -11.14 -16.56 6.89
CA PHE A 251 -10.00 -15.94 7.55
C PHE A 251 -10.43 -15.41 8.93
N TRP A 252 -9.57 -14.75 9.66
CA TRP A 252 -9.78 -14.54 11.10
C TRP A 252 -9.99 -13.07 11.45
N ASP A 253 -10.62 -12.80 12.61
CA ASP A 253 -10.87 -11.45 13.09
C ASP A 253 -9.59 -10.65 13.37
N TRP A 254 -8.52 -11.34 13.72
CA TRP A 254 -7.20 -10.75 13.93
C TRP A 254 -6.47 -10.36 12.64
N VAL A 255 -7.08 -10.56 11.47
CA VAL A 255 -6.59 -10.07 10.18
C VAL A 255 -7.31 -8.78 9.83
N GLY A 256 -6.62 -7.67 9.86
CA GLY A 256 -7.12 -6.38 9.35
C GLY A 256 -7.25 -6.38 7.82
N GLY A 257 -8.22 -5.64 7.26
CA GLY A 257 -8.48 -5.61 5.81
C GLY A 257 -7.23 -5.28 4.98
N ARG A 258 -6.52 -4.20 5.30
CA ARG A 258 -5.30 -3.76 4.60
C ARG A 258 -4.06 -4.63 4.85
N PHE A 259 -4.15 -5.59 5.77
CA PHE A 259 -3.14 -6.60 6.09
C PHE A 259 -3.56 -8.00 5.64
N SER A 260 -4.64 -8.13 4.84
CA SER A 260 -5.27 -9.42 4.56
C SER A 260 -4.72 -10.14 3.33
N LEU A 261 -3.85 -9.53 2.56
CA LEU A 261 -3.23 -10.08 1.34
C LEU A 261 -2.72 -11.53 1.51
N TRP A 262 -2.17 -11.83 2.68
CA TRP A 262 -1.54 -13.10 3.04
C TRP A 262 -2.54 -14.23 3.39
N SER A 263 -3.82 -13.89 3.52
CA SER A 263 -4.93 -14.80 3.84
C SER A 263 -5.57 -15.36 2.58
N ALA A 264 -6.75 -15.98 2.73
CA ALA A 264 -7.59 -16.39 1.61
C ALA A 264 -7.98 -15.24 0.66
N VAL A 265 -7.84 -13.97 1.07
CA VAL A 265 -7.98 -12.80 0.20
C VAL A 265 -7.04 -12.86 -1.00
N GLY A 266 -5.88 -13.50 -0.86
CA GLY A 266 -4.93 -13.73 -1.95
C GLY A 266 -5.27 -14.88 -2.91
N ILE A 267 -6.45 -15.50 -2.81
CA ILE A 267 -6.80 -16.66 -3.66
C ILE A 267 -6.81 -16.32 -5.16
N SER A 268 -7.14 -15.07 -5.53
CA SER A 268 -7.05 -14.61 -6.91
C SER A 268 -5.62 -14.65 -7.46
N ILE A 269 -4.62 -14.38 -6.62
CA ILE A 269 -3.20 -14.51 -6.96
C ILE A 269 -2.88 -15.98 -7.27
N ALA A 270 -3.27 -16.89 -6.38
CA ALA A 270 -3.01 -18.32 -6.54
C ALA A 270 -3.73 -18.89 -7.78
N LEU A 271 -4.95 -18.44 -8.08
CA LEU A 271 -5.67 -18.83 -9.29
C LEU A 271 -4.98 -18.33 -10.56
N GLY A 272 -4.60 -17.07 -10.62
CA GLY A 272 -4.00 -16.46 -11.80
C GLY A 272 -2.55 -16.85 -12.04
N LEU A 273 -1.74 -16.89 -10.97
CA LEU A 273 -0.28 -17.05 -11.07
C LEU A 273 0.20 -18.44 -10.65
N GLY A 274 -0.50 -19.11 -9.75
CA GLY A 274 -0.14 -20.43 -9.18
C GLY A 274 -0.01 -20.38 -7.66
N MET A 275 -0.30 -21.49 -7.01
CA MET A 275 -0.14 -21.62 -5.56
C MET A 275 1.33 -21.51 -5.14
N ASP A 276 2.25 -22.01 -5.94
CA ASP A 276 3.69 -21.89 -5.77
C ASP A 276 4.16 -20.43 -5.73
N VAL A 277 3.61 -19.56 -6.58
CA VAL A 277 3.89 -18.11 -6.57
C VAL A 277 3.34 -17.45 -5.31
N PHE A 278 2.14 -17.84 -4.87
CA PHE A 278 1.56 -17.35 -3.64
C PHE A 278 2.40 -17.76 -2.41
N GLU A 279 2.83 -19.01 -2.35
CA GLU A 279 3.68 -19.52 -1.26
C GLU A 279 5.07 -18.88 -1.25
N ASP A 280 5.66 -18.62 -2.41
CA ASP A 280 6.94 -17.91 -2.51
C ASP A 280 6.83 -16.45 -2.03
N MET A 281 5.70 -15.79 -2.33
CA MET A 281 5.39 -14.47 -1.77
C MET A 281 5.28 -14.50 -0.23
N LEU A 282 4.61 -15.51 0.33
CA LEU A 282 4.53 -15.71 1.78
C LEU A 282 5.92 -15.94 2.39
N ALA A 283 6.76 -16.73 1.73
CA ALA A 283 8.11 -17.03 2.19
C ALA A 283 9.00 -15.77 2.22
N GLY A 284 8.91 -14.91 1.21
CA GLY A 284 9.63 -13.63 1.19
C GLY A 284 9.18 -12.69 2.31
N ALA A 285 7.89 -12.61 2.53
CA ALA A 285 7.33 -11.82 3.63
C ALA A 285 7.74 -12.38 5.00
N HIS A 286 7.76 -13.70 5.16
CA HIS A 286 8.25 -14.36 6.37
C HIS A 286 9.73 -14.09 6.63
N ALA A 287 10.56 -14.11 5.60
CA ALA A 287 11.98 -13.78 5.73
C ALA A 287 12.18 -12.33 6.25
N MET A 288 11.34 -11.39 5.84
CA MET A 288 11.36 -10.04 6.39
C MET A 288 10.81 -9.97 7.82
N ASP A 289 9.80 -10.82 8.18
CA ASP A 289 9.33 -10.95 9.56
C ASP A 289 10.44 -11.42 10.50
N GLU A 290 11.18 -12.46 10.10
CA GLU A 290 12.31 -12.99 10.85
C GLU A 290 13.39 -11.91 11.06
N HIS A 291 13.71 -11.15 10.02
CA HIS A 291 14.62 -10.02 10.15
C HIS A 291 14.08 -8.98 11.12
N PHE A 292 12.83 -8.55 10.96
CA PHE A 292 12.21 -7.53 11.82
C PHE A 292 12.14 -7.97 13.28
N GLN A 293 11.83 -9.23 13.53
CA GLN A 293 11.72 -9.78 14.87
C GLN A 293 13.07 -9.87 15.58
N ASN A 294 14.15 -10.26 14.87
CA ASN A 294 15.41 -10.66 15.48
C ASN A 294 16.52 -9.61 15.37
N ALA A 295 16.48 -8.73 14.37
CA ALA A 295 17.53 -7.74 14.19
C ALA A 295 17.50 -6.67 15.29
N PRO A 296 18.67 -6.25 15.79
CA PRO A 296 18.76 -5.10 16.70
C PRO A 296 18.27 -3.84 15.99
N LEU A 297 17.72 -2.88 16.75
CA LEU A 297 17.05 -1.69 16.19
C LEU A 297 17.91 -0.93 15.16
N GLY A 298 19.21 -0.79 15.39
CA GLY A 298 20.14 -0.08 14.49
C GLY A 298 20.45 -0.81 13.18
N GLU A 299 20.13 -2.11 13.07
CA GLU A 299 20.32 -2.95 11.90
C GLU A 299 19.01 -3.41 11.28
N ASN A 300 17.88 -2.96 11.83
CA ASN A 300 16.55 -3.37 11.48
C ASN A 300 16.00 -2.50 10.33
N LEU A 301 15.95 -3.05 9.12
CA LEU A 301 15.57 -2.33 7.90
C LEU A 301 14.17 -1.68 8.00
N PRO A 302 13.08 -2.40 8.36
CA PRO A 302 11.76 -1.79 8.54
C PRO A 302 11.74 -0.70 9.61
N ALA A 303 12.46 -0.89 10.70
CA ALA A 303 12.53 0.11 11.77
C ALA A 303 13.29 1.37 11.32
N ALA A 304 14.39 1.22 10.57
CA ALA A 304 15.11 2.36 10.00
C ALA A 304 14.21 3.17 9.05
N LEU A 305 13.48 2.49 8.15
CA LEU A 305 12.53 3.13 7.24
C LEU A 305 11.42 3.89 7.99
N ALA A 306 10.91 3.31 9.06
CA ALA A 306 9.90 3.93 9.92
C ALA A 306 10.42 5.18 10.64
N LEU A 307 11.60 5.06 11.25
CA LEU A 307 12.21 6.13 12.04
C LEU A 307 12.63 7.33 11.16
N ILE A 308 13.09 7.06 9.93
CA ILE A 308 13.33 8.11 8.93
C ILE A 308 12.02 8.84 8.58
N GLY A 309 10.92 8.11 8.39
CA GLY A 309 9.60 8.71 8.17
C GLY A 309 9.15 9.59 9.34
N VAL A 310 9.33 9.15 10.59
CA VAL A 310 9.08 9.96 11.80
C VAL A 310 9.95 11.22 11.81
N TRP A 311 11.24 11.07 11.49
CA TRP A 311 12.18 12.19 11.40
C TRP A 311 11.74 13.24 10.39
N ASN A 312 11.45 12.80 9.17
CA ASN A 312 11.06 13.66 8.08
C ASN A 312 9.74 14.40 8.38
N ASN A 313 8.72 13.68 8.85
CA ASN A 313 7.42 14.25 9.15
C ASN A 313 7.45 15.21 10.35
N ASN A 314 7.96 14.76 11.49
CA ASN A 314 7.81 15.47 12.76
C ASN A 314 8.91 16.49 13.04
N PHE A 315 10.09 16.35 12.46
CA PHE A 315 11.25 17.18 12.81
C PHE A 315 11.76 18.00 11.63
N LEU A 316 11.67 17.49 10.41
CA LEU A 316 12.03 18.25 9.22
C LEU A 316 10.84 18.94 8.56
N GLY A 317 9.61 18.68 9.02
CA GLY A 317 8.39 19.31 8.50
C GLY A 317 8.09 18.93 7.05
N LEU A 318 8.27 17.64 6.70
CA LEU A 318 7.96 17.09 5.39
C LEU A 318 6.63 16.30 5.45
N PRO A 319 5.47 16.95 5.26
CA PRO A 319 4.16 16.32 5.44
C PRO A 319 3.74 15.45 4.25
N SER A 320 4.64 15.22 3.29
CA SER A 320 4.39 14.51 2.05
C SER A 320 5.47 13.44 1.83
N HIS A 321 5.03 12.21 1.61
CA HIS A 321 5.87 11.06 1.30
C HIS A 321 5.52 10.52 -0.08
N VAL A 322 6.51 10.49 -0.97
CA VAL A 322 6.34 10.16 -2.38
C VAL A 322 6.98 8.81 -2.67
N VAL A 323 6.23 7.86 -3.17
CA VAL A 323 6.73 6.55 -3.58
C VAL A 323 6.83 6.49 -5.10
N VAL A 324 8.03 6.30 -5.61
CA VAL A 324 8.31 6.29 -7.05
C VAL A 324 8.93 4.94 -7.45
N PRO A 325 8.10 3.93 -7.77
CA PRO A 325 8.64 2.68 -8.29
C PRO A 325 9.12 2.85 -9.73
N TYR A 326 10.38 2.55 -9.97
CA TYR A 326 10.95 2.51 -11.32
C TYR A 326 10.76 1.12 -11.94
N ALA A 327 9.52 0.70 -11.98
CA ALA A 327 9.05 -0.50 -12.67
C ALA A 327 7.56 -0.33 -13.01
N GLN A 328 7.20 -0.41 -14.28
CA GLN A 328 5.80 -0.27 -14.73
C GLN A 328 4.88 -1.27 -14.04
N ARG A 329 5.37 -2.47 -13.78
CA ARG A 329 4.62 -3.54 -13.09
C ARG A 329 4.27 -3.21 -11.63
N LEU A 330 4.92 -2.21 -11.02
CA LEU A 330 4.62 -1.73 -9.67
C LEU A 330 3.71 -0.50 -9.66
N VAL A 331 2.96 -0.24 -10.74
CA VAL A 331 2.06 0.93 -10.86
C VAL A 331 1.04 1.02 -9.74
N ALA A 332 0.58 -0.11 -9.20
CA ALA A 332 -0.38 -0.18 -8.10
C ALA A 332 0.26 -0.02 -6.70
N LEU A 333 1.60 -0.05 -6.58
CA LEU A 333 2.28 0.04 -5.28
C LEU A 333 1.96 1.33 -4.52
N PRO A 334 1.98 2.54 -5.13
CA PRO A 334 1.61 3.74 -4.39
C PRO A 334 0.18 3.69 -3.83
N ALA A 335 -0.79 3.19 -4.58
CA ALA A 335 -2.18 3.06 -4.13
C ALA A 335 -2.33 2.06 -2.97
N PHE A 336 -1.61 0.93 -3.02
CA PHE A 336 -1.56 -0.02 -1.90
C PHE A 336 -0.98 0.62 -0.64
N LEU A 337 0.13 1.36 -0.76
CA LEU A 337 0.76 2.04 0.37
C LEU A 337 -0.06 3.21 0.91
N GLN A 338 -0.86 3.89 0.07
CA GLN A 338 -1.82 4.89 0.54
C GLN A 338 -2.77 4.29 1.58
N GLN A 339 -3.39 3.16 1.27
CA GLN A 339 -4.26 2.51 2.24
C GLN A 339 -3.46 1.98 3.44
N LEU A 340 -2.37 1.26 3.19
CA LEU A 340 -1.58 0.65 4.24
C LEU A 340 -1.12 1.68 5.29
N GLU A 341 -0.60 2.83 4.87
CA GLU A 341 -0.02 3.82 5.76
C GLU A 341 -1.07 4.80 6.30
N MET A 342 -1.88 5.42 5.41
CA MET A 342 -2.78 6.50 5.83
C MET A 342 -3.98 5.98 6.62
N GLU A 343 -4.56 4.83 6.27
CA GLU A 343 -5.64 4.24 7.05
C GLU A 343 -5.15 3.72 8.41
N SER A 344 -3.91 3.20 8.46
CA SER A 344 -3.32 2.73 9.71
C SER A 344 -2.95 3.87 10.65
N ASN A 345 -2.23 4.85 10.17
CA ASN A 345 -1.57 5.86 11.00
C ASN A 345 -2.18 7.28 10.88
N GLY A 346 -3.22 7.46 10.06
CA GLY A 346 -3.98 8.70 9.99
C GLY A 346 -4.88 8.87 11.19
N LYS A 347 -4.31 9.04 12.38
CA LYS A 347 -5.01 9.05 13.66
C LYS A 347 -4.77 10.36 14.41
N SER A 348 -5.82 10.85 15.04
CA SER A 348 -5.79 12.04 15.91
C SER A 348 -5.84 11.71 17.42
N VAL A 349 -5.90 10.41 17.75
CA VAL A 349 -6.06 9.94 19.13
C VAL A 349 -5.00 8.88 19.43
N THR A 350 -4.40 8.97 20.62
CA THR A 350 -3.43 7.99 21.11
C THR A 350 -4.13 6.70 21.58
N ARG A 351 -3.36 5.63 21.80
CA ARG A 351 -3.85 4.37 22.36
C ARG A 351 -4.47 4.53 23.75
N ASP A 352 -4.13 5.60 24.46
CA ASP A 352 -4.65 5.92 25.79
C ASP A 352 -5.95 6.76 25.72
N GLY A 353 -6.47 7.07 24.54
CA GLY A 353 -7.67 7.89 24.33
C GLY A 353 -7.44 9.39 24.39
N GLU A 354 -6.19 9.85 24.44
CA GLU A 354 -5.83 11.26 24.46
C GLU A 354 -5.65 11.80 23.04
N ALA A 355 -5.91 13.11 22.84
CA ALA A 355 -5.62 13.75 21.56
C ALA A 355 -4.12 13.68 21.24
N SER A 356 -3.76 13.25 20.03
CA SER A 356 -2.38 13.33 19.55
C SER A 356 -1.89 14.78 19.57
N ARG A 357 -0.65 14.97 20.00
CA ARG A 357 0.01 16.29 20.06
C ARG A 357 1.07 16.46 18.98
N VAL A 358 1.16 15.48 18.07
CA VAL A 358 2.09 15.47 16.95
C VAL A 358 1.35 15.03 15.69
N GLU A 359 1.83 15.46 14.55
CA GLU A 359 1.41 14.93 13.26
C GLU A 359 1.78 13.45 13.20
N THR A 360 0.90 12.64 12.62
CA THR A 360 1.13 11.21 12.46
C THR A 360 1.58 10.91 11.03
N VAL A 361 0.83 10.16 10.25
CA VAL A 361 1.23 9.78 8.90
C VAL A 361 1.31 11.00 7.96
N PRO A 362 2.34 11.13 7.11
CA PRO A 362 2.35 12.09 6.00
C PRO A 362 1.33 11.68 4.93
N THR A 363 0.98 12.61 4.03
CA THR A 363 0.24 12.26 2.82
C THR A 363 1.10 11.37 1.92
N VAL A 364 0.67 10.14 1.67
CA VAL A 364 1.35 9.17 0.81
C VAL A 364 0.77 9.22 -0.60
N TRP A 365 1.63 9.36 -1.60
CA TRP A 365 1.25 9.39 -3.01
C TRP A 365 2.44 9.02 -3.90
N GLY A 366 2.21 8.90 -5.20
CA GLY A 366 3.30 8.63 -6.13
C GLY A 366 2.81 8.10 -7.46
N SER A 367 3.75 7.78 -8.30
CA SER A 367 3.53 7.13 -9.60
C SER A 367 4.82 6.50 -10.09
N VAL A 368 4.73 5.69 -11.15
CA VAL A 368 5.89 4.99 -11.70
C VAL A 368 6.87 5.95 -12.41
N GLY A 369 8.15 5.81 -12.15
CA GLY A 369 9.20 6.35 -13.03
C GLY A 369 9.29 5.47 -14.31
N THR A 370 9.56 6.06 -15.49
CA THR A 370 9.94 7.46 -15.73
C THR A 370 8.75 8.44 -15.89
N ASN A 371 7.51 7.96 -15.99
CA ASN A 371 6.33 8.81 -16.21
C ASN A 371 6.20 9.90 -15.16
N ALA A 372 6.47 9.58 -13.90
CA ALA A 372 6.46 10.52 -12.79
C ALA A 372 7.33 11.77 -13.01
N GLN A 373 8.47 11.62 -13.71
CA GLN A 373 9.36 12.74 -14.05
C GLN A 373 8.64 13.80 -14.90
N HIS A 374 7.72 13.37 -15.77
CA HIS A 374 6.96 14.23 -16.66
C HIS A 374 5.63 14.72 -16.06
N ALA A 375 5.33 14.30 -14.82
CA ALA A 375 4.09 14.67 -14.13
C ALA A 375 4.33 15.64 -12.96
N PHE A 376 5.19 15.29 -12.00
CA PHE A 376 5.32 16.05 -10.76
C PHE A 376 6.76 16.29 -10.27
N PHE A 377 7.78 15.85 -10.97
CA PHE A 377 9.18 16.09 -10.55
C PHE A 377 9.56 17.57 -10.60
N GLN A 378 8.88 18.39 -11.42
CA GLN A 378 9.00 19.85 -11.35
C GLN A 378 8.79 20.36 -9.93
N MET A 379 7.75 19.86 -9.24
CA MET A 379 7.48 20.23 -7.84
C MET A 379 8.54 19.66 -6.88
N LEU A 380 8.98 18.42 -7.09
CA LEU A 380 9.99 17.81 -6.23
C LEU A 380 11.32 18.56 -6.28
N HIS A 381 11.72 19.06 -7.46
CA HIS A 381 12.97 19.80 -7.63
C HIS A 381 12.88 21.27 -7.23
N GLN A 382 11.82 21.98 -7.63
CA GLN A 382 11.73 23.43 -7.50
C GLN A 382 10.52 23.92 -6.67
N GLY A 383 9.68 23.01 -6.19
CA GLY A 383 8.55 23.39 -5.32
C GLY A 383 9.00 23.92 -3.96
N VAL A 384 8.20 24.81 -3.39
CA VAL A 384 8.46 25.37 -2.04
C VAL A 384 8.32 24.31 -0.96
N LEU A 385 7.32 23.42 -1.09
CA LEU A 385 7.13 22.31 -0.18
C LEU A 385 8.04 21.16 -0.58
N ALA A 386 8.92 20.76 0.33
CA ALA A 386 9.74 19.57 0.16
C ALA A 386 8.92 18.32 0.52
N ALA A 387 9.24 17.22 -0.14
CA ALA A 387 8.69 15.91 0.15
C ALA A 387 9.85 14.93 0.43
N ASP A 388 9.56 13.90 1.20
CA ASP A 388 10.40 12.70 1.32
C ASP A 388 10.09 11.76 0.15
N VAL A 389 11.12 11.16 -0.45
CA VAL A 389 10.95 10.31 -1.65
C VAL A 389 11.56 8.93 -1.43
N ASP A 390 10.75 7.88 -1.57
CA ASP A 390 11.21 6.51 -1.71
C ASP A 390 11.25 6.12 -3.19
N PHE A 391 12.45 5.90 -3.72
CA PHE A 391 12.66 5.28 -5.02
C PHE A 391 12.69 3.77 -4.86
N VAL A 392 11.78 3.03 -5.50
CA VAL A 392 11.78 1.56 -5.49
C VAL A 392 12.31 1.05 -6.82
N LEU A 393 13.45 0.38 -6.81
CA LEU A 393 14.17 -0.04 -8.01
C LEU A 393 14.48 -1.53 -7.98
N PRO A 394 13.73 -2.37 -8.72
CA PRO A 394 14.16 -3.73 -9.01
C PRO A 394 15.43 -3.73 -9.88
N LEU A 395 16.45 -4.48 -9.46
CA LEU A 395 17.74 -4.56 -10.17
C LEU A 395 17.66 -5.50 -11.37
N SER A 396 16.79 -6.52 -11.29
CA SER A 396 16.47 -7.39 -12.41
C SER A 396 14.97 -7.61 -12.50
N GLY A 397 14.42 -7.65 -13.73
CA GLY A 397 13.05 -8.10 -13.98
C GLY A 397 12.98 -9.63 -14.03
N ALA A 398 11.76 -10.17 -14.01
CA ALA A 398 11.54 -11.59 -14.30
C ALA A 398 12.01 -11.99 -15.70
N GLU A 399 12.05 -11.05 -16.61
CA GLU A 399 12.61 -11.15 -17.95
C GLU A 399 13.98 -10.44 -17.92
N ALA A 400 15.05 -11.18 -17.57
CA ALA A 400 16.40 -10.64 -17.55
C ALA A 400 16.80 -10.24 -18.98
N SER A 401 16.53 -8.99 -19.37
CA SER A 401 16.94 -8.44 -20.63
C SER A 401 18.09 -7.48 -20.42
N ASN A 402 19.19 -7.67 -21.12
CA ASN A 402 20.26 -6.69 -21.23
C ASN A 402 19.88 -5.58 -22.24
N ASP A 403 18.59 -5.18 -22.20
CA ASP A 403 17.98 -4.20 -23.07
C ASP A 403 18.47 -2.79 -22.71
N GLU A 404 18.64 -1.94 -23.71
CA GLU A 404 18.99 -0.52 -23.54
C GLU A 404 17.96 0.22 -22.67
N ARG A 405 16.67 -0.11 -22.81
CA ARG A 405 15.59 0.48 -22.00
C ARG A 405 15.75 0.16 -20.52
N GLU A 406 16.22 -1.03 -20.19
CA GLU A 406 16.49 -1.44 -18.82
C GLU A 406 17.63 -0.61 -18.20
N ARG A 407 18.71 -0.41 -18.96
CA ARG A 407 19.81 0.48 -18.53
C ARG A 407 19.34 1.93 -18.38
N GLN A 408 18.50 2.42 -19.32
CA GLN A 408 17.91 3.76 -19.21
C GLN A 408 17.01 3.90 -17.98
N ARG A 409 16.19 2.90 -17.65
CA ARG A 409 15.34 2.87 -16.46
C ARG A 409 16.16 3.00 -15.18
N ILE A 410 17.19 2.17 -15.04
CA ILE A 410 18.08 2.18 -13.87
C ILE A 410 18.82 3.53 -13.77
N ALA A 411 19.42 3.99 -14.88
CA ALA A 411 20.15 5.25 -14.93
C ALA A 411 19.26 6.45 -14.56
N ASN A 412 18.03 6.50 -15.07
CA ASN A 412 17.06 7.55 -14.71
C ASN A 412 16.73 7.54 -13.22
N CYS A 413 16.49 6.39 -12.63
CA CYS A 413 16.20 6.28 -11.20
C CYS A 413 17.32 6.85 -10.34
N ILE A 414 18.55 6.39 -10.58
CA ILE A 414 19.73 6.82 -9.83
C ILE A 414 19.99 8.32 -10.03
N ALA A 415 19.91 8.79 -11.29
CA ALA A 415 20.13 10.20 -11.64
C ALA A 415 19.13 11.14 -10.95
N GLN A 416 17.85 10.73 -10.81
CA GLN A 416 16.87 11.56 -10.11
C GLN A 416 17.17 11.68 -8.61
N ALA A 417 17.57 10.60 -7.96
CA ALA A 417 17.97 10.63 -6.55
C ALA A 417 19.21 11.51 -6.34
N GLU A 418 20.20 11.46 -7.25
CA GLU A 418 21.37 12.30 -7.24
C GLU A 418 21.02 13.77 -7.49
N ALA A 419 20.20 14.07 -8.49
CA ALA A 419 19.78 15.43 -8.83
C ALA A 419 18.96 16.10 -7.71
N LEU A 420 18.09 15.35 -7.04
CA LEU A 420 17.35 15.84 -5.87
C LEU A 420 18.31 16.21 -4.73
N MET A 421 19.36 15.43 -4.52
CA MET A 421 20.37 15.69 -3.49
C MET A 421 21.26 16.89 -3.85
N THR A 422 21.86 16.88 -5.04
CA THR A 422 22.90 17.85 -5.43
C THR A 422 22.32 19.19 -5.88
N GLY A 423 21.20 19.16 -6.62
CA GLY A 423 20.71 20.32 -7.33
C GLY A 423 21.63 20.71 -8.48
N ARG A 424 21.70 22.00 -8.77
CA ARG A 424 22.55 22.56 -9.83
C ARG A 424 23.50 23.60 -9.25
N ASP A 425 24.77 23.51 -9.62
CA ASP A 425 25.76 24.53 -9.24
C ASP A 425 25.39 25.90 -9.82
N THR A 426 25.22 26.89 -8.93
CA THR A 426 24.77 28.22 -9.31
C THR A 426 25.83 28.97 -10.14
N ASN A 427 27.12 28.78 -9.84
CA ASN A 427 28.19 29.45 -10.58
C ASN A 427 28.30 28.91 -12.00
N ALA A 428 28.27 27.58 -12.14
CA ALA A 428 28.23 26.94 -13.46
C ALA A 428 27.00 27.38 -14.28
N LEU A 429 25.84 27.58 -13.64
CA LEU A 429 24.64 28.09 -14.32
C LEU A 429 24.80 29.55 -14.74
N VAL A 430 25.42 30.40 -13.91
CA VAL A 430 25.74 31.81 -14.27
C VAL A 430 26.67 31.87 -15.47
N ASP A 431 27.74 31.05 -15.48
CA ASP A 431 28.70 30.99 -16.59
C ASP A 431 28.02 30.55 -17.90
N GLU A 432 27.16 29.52 -17.85
CA GLU A 432 26.37 29.06 -18.98
C GLU A 432 25.45 30.15 -19.52
N LEU A 433 24.66 30.79 -18.66
CA LEU A 433 23.72 31.84 -19.09
C LEU A 433 24.45 33.09 -19.62
N THR A 434 25.62 33.39 -19.07
CA THR A 434 26.47 34.47 -19.59
C THR A 434 27.03 34.13 -20.97
N ALA A 435 27.44 32.88 -21.18
CA ALA A 435 27.85 32.37 -22.49
C ALA A 435 26.71 32.37 -23.52
N GLU A 436 25.46 32.21 -23.09
CA GLU A 436 24.25 32.39 -23.91
C GLU A 436 23.99 33.88 -24.26
N GLY A 437 24.80 34.83 -23.78
CA GLY A 437 24.69 36.25 -24.02
C GLY A 437 23.75 37.00 -23.08
N LEU A 438 23.30 36.37 -22.02
CA LEU A 438 22.42 37.00 -21.02
C LEU A 438 23.23 37.87 -20.05
N SER A 439 22.66 39.03 -19.67
CA SER A 439 23.25 39.92 -18.65
C SER A 439 22.18 40.72 -17.94
N GLY A 440 22.52 41.35 -16.81
CA GLY A 440 21.62 42.19 -16.02
C GLY A 440 20.31 41.47 -15.65
N TRP A 441 19.18 42.16 -15.77
CA TRP A 441 17.87 41.63 -15.39
C TRP A 441 17.47 40.32 -16.12
N ALA A 442 17.81 40.17 -17.38
CA ALA A 442 17.51 38.96 -18.14
C ALA A 442 18.29 37.74 -17.62
N LEU A 443 19.54 37.93 -17.18
CA LEU A 443 20.34 36.91 -16.51
C LEU A 443 19.72 36.52 -15.17
N GLU A 444 19.36 37.50 -14.34
CA GLU A 444 18.78 37.25 -13.01
C GLU A 444 17.45 36.49 -13.09
N GLN A 445 16.55 36.88 -14.00
CA GLN A 445 15.30 36.16 -14.23
C GLN A 445 15.52 34.72 -14.68
N ARG A 446 16.44 34.49 -15.62
CA ARG A 446 16.72 33.15 -16.15
C ARG A 446 17.42 32.28 -15.11
N LEU A 447 18.32 32.86 -14.32
CA LEU A 447 18.98 32.20 -13.21
C LEU A 447 17.96 31.74 -12.16
N ALA A 448 17.06 32.61 -11.74
CA ALA A 448 15.99 32.27 -10.79
C ALA A 448 15.11 31.13 -11.31
N ALA A 449 14.75 31.12 -12.59
CA ALA A 449 13.91 30.11 -13.20
C ALA A 449 14.61 28.74 -13.38
N ARG A 450 15.96 28.74 -13.59
CA ARG A 450 16.73 27.52 -13.85
C ARG A 450 17.54 27.01 -12.66
N ARG A 451 17.35 27.63 -11.50
CA ARG A 451 18.02 27.24 -10.25
C ARG A 451 17.36 25.98 -9.69
N PHE A 452 18.21 25.04 -9.27
CA PHE A 452 17.84 23.83 -8.53
C PHE A 452 18.61 23.81 -7.23
N ASP A 453 17.94 24.02 -6.11
CA ASP A 453 18.60 24.13 -4.80
C ASP A 453 19.17 22.79 -4.31
N GLY A 454 18.62 21.68 -4.77
CA GLY A 454 18.96 20.36 -4.27
C GLY A 454 18.57 20.17 -2.81
N ASN A 455 19.33 19.34 -2.11
CA ASN A 455 19.15 19.05 -0.67
C ASN A 455 17.74 18.47 -0.35
N ARG A 456 17.14 17.77 -1.31
CA ARG A 456 15.86 17.07 -1.18
C ARG A 456 16.16 15.64 -0.71
N PRO A 457 15.61 15.22 0.43
CA PRO A 457 15.91 13.89 0.97
C PRO A 457 15.23 12.79 0.15
N SER A 458 15.92 11.67 -0.01
CA SER A 458 15.36 10.48 -0.62
C SER A 458 16.00 9.21 -0.08
N SER A 459 15.26 8.10 -0.15
CA SER A 459 15.78 6.75 0.07
C SER A 459 15.73 5.97 -1.24
N MET A 460 16.66 5.05 -1.44
CA MET A 460 16.65 4.08 -2.53
C MET A 460 16.37 2.70 -1.95
N ILE A 461 15.27 2.09 -2.36
CA ILE A 461 14.88 0.73 -1.99
C ILE A 461 15.14 -0.16 -3.20
N LEU A 462 16.22 -0.91 -3.14
CA LEU A 462 16.59 -1.85 -4.18
C LEU A 462 15.94 -3.20 -3.90
N MET A 463 15.42 -3.83 -4.92
CA MET A 463 14.99 -5.23 -4.90
C MET A 463 15.95 -6.01 -5.79
N ASP A 464 16.54 -7.09 -5.32
CA ASP A 464 17.47 -7.90 -6.14
C ASP A 464 16.78 -8.39 -7.41
N ARG A 465 15.49 -8.74 -7.28
CA ARG A 465 14.65 -9.17 -8.40
C ARG A 465 13.19 -8.76 -8.17
N LEU A 466 12.44 -8.50 -9.26
CA LEU A 466 10.99 -8.38 -9.23
C LEU A 466 10.36 -9.77 -9.41
N ASP A 467 10.18 -10.47 -8.31
CA ASP A 467 9.49 -11.76 -8.21
C ASP A 467 8.59 -11.80 -6.97
N ALA A 468 7.95 -12.94 -6.73
CA ALA A 468 7.01 -13.10 -5.63
C ALA A 468 7.69 -12.95 -4.26
N HIS A 469 8.86 -13.56 -4.09
CA HIS A 469 9.62 -13.53 -2.85
C HIS A 469 10.00 -12.11 -2.43
N HIS A 470 10.67 -11.38 -3.32
CA HIS A 470 11.12 -10.02 -3.02
C HIS A 470 9.96 -9.03 -2.88
N LEU A 471 8.89 -9.23 -3.64
CA LEU A 471 7.69 -8.41 -3.48
C LEU A 471 7.01 -8.68 -2.13
N GLY A 472 6.93 -9.93 -1.70
CA GLY A 472 6.49 -10.29 -0.35
C GLY A 472 7.33 -9.63 0.74
N ALA A 473 8.66 -9.69 0.63
CA ALA A 473 9.58 -9.05 1.56
C ALA A 473 9.41 -7.52 1.61
N LEU A 474 9.24 -6.87 0.45
CA LEU A 474 9.02 -5.42 0.38
C LEU A 474 7.73 -5.00 1.09
N LEU A 475 6.62 -5.69 0.81
CA LEU A 475 5.33 -5.35 1.42
C LEU A 475 5.34 -5.58 2.93
N ALA A 476 5.97 -6.66 3.41
CA ALA A 476 6.16 -6.90 4.83
C ALA A 476 7.02 -5.83 5.50
N ALA A 477 8.05 -5.32 4.82
CA ALA A 477 8.85 -4.20 5.34
C ALA A 477 8.01 -2.94 5.56
N TYR A 478 7.09 -2.61 4.64
CA TYR A 478 6.17 -1.48 4.80
C TYR A 478 5.10 -1.73 5.88
N GLU A 479 4.61 -2.96 6.04
CA GLU A 479 3.71 -3.30 7.15
C GLU A 479 4.39 -3.07 8.52
N HIS A 480 5.64 -3.50 8.65
CA HIS A 480 6.43 -3.27 9.87
C HIS A 480 6.80 -1.80 10.05
N LYS A 481 7.10 -1.05 8.98
CA LYS A 481 7.25 0.42 9.02
C LYS A 481 6.05 1.08 9.69
N VAL A 482 4.86 0.73 9.23
CA VAL A 482 3.58 1.27 9.77
C VAL A 482 3.45 0.95 11.26
N PHE A 483 3.73 -0.29 11.65
CA PHE A 483 3.66 -0.69 13.05
C PHE A 483 4.65 0.10 13.93
N VAL A 484 5.92 0.21 13.51
CA VAL A 484 6.94 0.97 14.27
C VAL A 484 6.53 2.43 14.44
N GLN A 485 6.05 3.06 13.38
CA GLN A 485 5.54 4.43 13.44
C GLN A 485 4.37 4.57 14.41
N GLY A 486 3.42 3.62 14.37
CA GLY A 486 2.30 3.56 15.32
C GLY A 486 2.75 3.46 16.77
N VAL A 487 3.78 2.66 17.06
CA VAL A 487 4.40 2.55 18.39
C VAL A 487 5.03 3.87 18.79
N VAL A 488 5.81 4.50 17.91
CA VAL A 488 6.49 5.77 18.20
C VAL A 488 5.48 6.87 18.48
N TRP A 489 4.42 6.99 17.70
CA TRP A 489 3.36 8.00 17.90
C TRP A 489 2.35 7.61 18.99
N ASN A 490 2.47 6.41 19.55
CA ASN A 490 1.53 5.87 20.53
C ASN A 490 0.07 5.84 20.03
N ILE A 491 -0.15 5.43 18.77
CA ILE A 491 -1.47 5.33 18.14
C ILE A 491 -1.84 3.87 17.84
N ASN A 492 -3.13 3.59 17.62
CA ASN A 492 -3.60 2.31 17.15
C ASN A 492 -3.56 2.26 15.62
N SER A 493 -2.63 1.47 15.06
CA SER A 493 -2.47 1.31 13.61
C SER A 493 -3.44 0.30 12.99
N PHE A 494 -4.30 -0.37 13.76
CA PHE A 494 -5.03 -1.56 13.30
C PHE A 494 -6.55 -1.39 13.25
N ASP A 495 -7.08 -0.24 13.66
CA ASP A 495 -8.48 0.14 13.48
C ASP A 495 -8.68 1.16 12.34
N GLN A 496 -9.95 1.47 12.02
CA GLN A 496 -10.33 2.41 10.96
C GLN A 496 -11.67 3.12 11.22
N TRP A 497 -11.91 3.57 12.43
CA TRP A 497 -13.18 4.22 12.83
C TRP A 497 -13.56 5.43 11.95
N GLY A 498 -12.57 6.10 11.36
CA GLY A 498 -12.78 7.29 10.53
C GLY A 498 -13.61 7.05 9.24
N VAL A 499 -13.75 5.80 8.78
CA VAL A 499 -14.52 5.48 7.57
C VAL A 499 -15.97 5.07 7.85
N GLU A 500 -16.39 4.95 9.13
CA GLU A 500 -17.72 4.42 9.48
C GLU A 500 -18.83 5.46 9.31
N LEU A 501 -18.56 6.73 9.66
CA LEU A 501 -19.56 7.81 9.57
C LEU A 501 -20.06 8.00 8.14
N GLY A 502 -19.15 8.05 7.16
CA GLY A 502 -19.49 8.21 5.75
C GLY A 502 -20.40 7.12 5.23
N LYS A 503 -20.15 5.86 5.62
CA LYS A 503 -21.00 4.71 5.24
C LYS A 503 -22.42 4.83 5.80
N THR A 504 -22.53 5.23 7.07
CA THR A 504 -23.84 5.44 7.71
C THR A 504 -24.64 6.51 6.99
N MET A 505 -24.01 7.66 6.71
CA MET A 505 -24.66 8.77 6.00
C MET A 505 -25.03 8.38 4.56
N ALA A 506 -24.16 7.65 3.84
CA ALA A 506 -24.44 7.18 2.49
C ALA A 506 -25.66 6.26 2.45
N GLY A 507 -25.81 5.36 3.43
CA GLY A 507 -26.99 4.49 3.54
C GLY A 507 -28.30 5.28 3.73
N GLN A 508 -28.29 6.35 4.53
CA GLN A 508 -29.45 7.23 4.71
C GLN A 508 -29.80 7.97 3.41
N LEU A 509 -28.80 8.60 2.78
CA LEU A 509 -29.00 9.33 1.52
C LEU A 509 -29.49 8.44 0.40
N LEU A 510 -28.97 7.20 0.30
CA LEU A 510 -29.47 6.20 -0.67
C LEU A 510 -30.93 5.90 -0.43
N GLY A 511 -31.34 5.64 0.83
CA GLY A 511 -32.73 5.40 1.18
C GLY A 511 -33.66 6.55 0.80
N GLU A 512 -33.20 7.79 0.94
CA GLU A 512 -33.94 8.99 0.52
C GLU A 512 -34.00 9.16 -1.00
N LEU A 513 -32.93 8.87 -1.72
CA LEU A 513 -32.90 8.93 -3.18
C LEU A 513 -33.86 7.91 -3.80
N GLU A 514 -33.95 6.73 -3.20
CA GLU A 514 -34.88 5.65 -3.62
C GLU A 514 -36.31 5.83 -3.10
N GLY A 515 -36.59 6.82 -2.26
CA GLY A 515 -37.90 7.04 -1.65
C GLY A 515 -38.32 6.00 -0.62
N ARG A 516 -37.37 5.21 -0.09
CA ARG A 516 -37.61 4.18 0.93
C ARG A 516 -37.70 4.72 2.35
N VAL A 517 -37.14 5.88 2.59
CA VAL A 517 -37.18 6.58 3.89
C VAL A 517 -37.61 8.03 3.69
N GLU A 518 -38.25 8.61 4.73
CA GLU A 518 -38.59 10.03 4.73
C GLU A 518 -37.29 10.86 4.78
N SER A 519 -37.33 12.04 4.11
CA SER A 519 -36.21 12.96 4.10
C SER A 519 -35.96 13.50 5.51
N VAL A 520 -34.74 13.39 5.98
CA VAL A 520 -34.31 14.01 7.24
C VAL A 520 -33.86 15.45 7.00
N GLU A 521 -33.69 16.21 8.08
CA GLU A 521 -33.14 17.57 7.98
C GLU A 521 -31.66 17.51 7.59
N HIS A 522 -31.34 18.10 6.44
CA HIS A 522 -29.99 18.25 5.92
C HIS A 522 -29.56 19.71 5.96
N ASP A 523 -28.25 19.94 5.94
CA ASP A 523 -27.74 21.28 5.62
C ASP A 523 -28.19 21.72 4.21
N ALA A 524 -28.16 23.03 3.97
CA ALA A 524 -28.68 23.61 2.72
C ALA A 524 -27.95 23.10 1.46
N SER A 525 -26.66 22.75 1.56
CA SER A 525 -25.88 22.22 0.44
C SER A 525 -26.32 20.79 0.10
N THR A 526 -26.39 19.91 1.09
CA THR A 526 -26.82 18.52 0.91
C THR A 526 -28.25 18.45 0.37
N ALA A 527 -29.18 19.23 0.92
CA ALA A 527 -30.55 19.32 0.44
C ALA A 527 -30.64 19.78 -1.02
N ALA A 528 -29.86 20.80 -1.41
CA ALA A 528 -29.81 21.30 -2.78
C ALA A 528 -29.25 20.27 -3.77
N LEU A 529 -28.21 19.51 -3.37
CA LEU A 529 -27.62 18.44 -4.18
C LEU A 529 -28.62 17.30 -4.40
N LEU A 530 -29.30 16.81 -3.36
CA LEU A 530 -30.33 15.79 -3.47
C LEU A 530 -31.48 16.23 -4.39
N ALA A 531 -31.96 17.47 -4.24
CA ALA A 531 -33.00 18.02 -5.10
C ALA A 531 -32.55 18.10 -6.58
N ARG A 532 -31.28 18.40 -6.83
CA ARG A 532 -30.72 18.43 -8.18
C ARG A 532 -30.64 17.04 -8.81
N VAL A 533 -30.14 16.04 -8.05
CA VAL A 533 -30.07 14.65 -8.51
C VAL A 533 -31.47 14.12 -8.83
N ARG A 534 -32.43 14.29 -7.91
CA ARG A 534 -33.83 13.86 -8.14
C ARG A 534 -34.45 14.48 -9.39
N ARG A 535 -34.17 15.76 -9.67
CA ARG A 535 -34.64 16.41 -10.91
C ARG A 535 -33.99 15.83 -12.16
N ALA A 536 -32.68 15.55 -12.11
CA ALA A 536 -31.99 14.95 -13.24
C ALA A 536 -32.55 13.54 -13.56
N TRP A 537 -32.81 12.72 -12.54
CA TRP A 537 -33.36 11.38 -12.72
C TRP A 537 -34.84 11.36 -13.12
N ALA A 538 -35.58 12.43 -12.81
CA ALA A 538 -37.00 12.56 -13.21
C ALA A 538 -37.18 13.05 -14.67
N GLN A 539 -36.12 13.52 -15.33
CA GLN A 539 -36.15 13.91 -16.75
C GLN A 539 -35.79 12.66 -17.56
N PRO A 540 -36.71 12.10 -18.38
CA PRO A 540 -36.35 11.06 -19.33
C PRO A 540 -35.29 11.62 -20.30
N ASP A 541 -34.34 10.80 -20.69
CA ASP A 541 -33.39 11.11 -21.74
C ASP A 541 -34.17 11.50 -23.01
N GLU A 542 -34.01 12.75 -23.48
CA GLU A 542 -34.52 13.22 -24.76
C GLU A 542 -33.70 12.65 -25.94
#